data_9be10ec7b74df0bc8ac3b1d13171a6c7
#
_entry.id   9be10ec7b74df0bc8ac3b1d13171a6c7
#
_cell.length_a   1.000
_cell.length_b   1.000
_cell.length_c   1.000
_cell.angle_alpha   90.00
_cell.angle_beta   90.00
_cell.angle_gamma   90.00
#
_symmetry.space_group_name_H-M   'P 1'
#
loop_
_entity.id
_entity.type
_entity.pdbx_description
1 polymer ?
#
loop_
_entity_poly.entity_id
_entity_poly.type
_entity_poly.pdbx_seq_one_letter_code
_entity_poly.pdbx_strand_id
1 'polypeptide(L)'
;FGQKVRDWNRKEMIERWRERWADHVNERLAELDIDARIDHRSLEAQGIALEPQTKIGAPAQRIEAAGIEADRAEDHRRIARENGARIVADPSAALDAITQQQSTFTRRDMAMFAHRHSDGIDQFNDVMGAMRNAADLV
;
A
#
# COMPACT_ATOMS: atom_id res chain seq x y z
N PHE A 1 -15.99 33.37 -23.64
CA PHE A 1 -15.76 32.23 -22.71
C PHE A 1 -14.65 31.36 -23.28
N GLY A 2 -13.50 31.34 -22.60
CA GLY A 2 -12.32 30.62 -23.04
C GLY A 2 -12.58 29.10 -23.18
N GLN A 3 -11.97 28.50 -24.18
CA GLN A 3 -11.98 27.05 -24.33
C GLN A 3 -11.37 26.41 -23.08
N LYS A 4 -12.08 25.43 -22.55
CA LYS A 4 -11.58 24.62 -21.42
C LYS A 4 -10.28 23.93 -21.84
N VAL A 5 -9.18 24.21 -21.15
CA VAL A 5 -7.89 23.58 -21.44
C VAL A 5 -8.01 22.09 -21.10
N ARG A 6 -8.17 21.26 -22.15
CA ARG A 6 -8.35 19.80 -22.00
C ARG A 6 -7.05 19.07 -21.70
N ASP A 7 -5.90 19.72 -21.88
CA ASP A 7 -4.57 19.12 -21.70
C ASP A 7 -4.28 18.74 -20.25
N TRP A 8 -4.96 19.36 -19.29
CA TRP A 8 -4.81 19.09 -17.86
C TRP A 8 -5.32 17.70 -17.44
N ASN A 9 -6.18 17.09 -18.25
CA ASN A 9 -6.74 15.76 -17.99
C ASN A 9 -6.03 14.64 -18.76
N ARG A 10 -4.93 14.95 -19.45
CA ARG A 10 -4.14 13.91 -20.12
C ARG A 10 -3.44 13.04 -19.10
N LYS A 11 -3.46 11.73 -19.34
CA LYS A 11 -2.86 10.74 -18.46
C LYS A 11 -1.37 11.06 -18.18
N GLU A 12 -0.64 11.48 -19.18
CA GLU A 12 0.78 11.84 -19.08
C GLU A 12 1.01 13.03 -18.14
N MET A 13 0.09 14.01 -18.14
CA MET A 13 0.17 15.16 -17.24
C MET A 13 -0.09 14.74 -15.80
N ILE A 14 -1.05 13.86 -15.57
CA ILE A 14 -1.36 13.33 -14.24
C ILE A 14 -0.17 12.56 -13.69
N GLU A 15 0.47 11.72 -14.51
CA GLU A 15 1.67 10.97 -14.12
C GLU A 15 2.83 11.92 -13.77
N ARG A 16 3.07 12.95 -14.57
CA ARG A 16 4.09 13.97 -14.27
C ARG A 16 3.81 14.71 -12.97
N TRP A 17 2.57 15.04 -12.69
CA TRP A 17 2.20 15.72 -11.43
C TRP A 17 2.38 14.81 -10.23
N ARG A 18 2.04 13.54 -10.35
CA ARG A 18 2.27 12.54 -9.30
C ARG A 18 3.76 12.36 -9.02
N GLU A 19 4.56 12.24 -10.06
CA GLU A 19 6.02 12.16 -9.95
C GLU A 19 6.60 13.39 -9.26
N ARG A 20 6.25 14.58 -9.72
CA ARG A 20 6.71 15.84 -9.10
C ARG A 20 6.24 15.99 -7.66
N TRP A 21 5.03 15.60 -7.36
CA TRP A 21 4.53 15.58 -5.99
C TRP A 21 5.34 14.63 -5.10
N ALA A 22 5.62 13.43 -5.58
CA ALA A 22 6.45 12.47 -4.85
C ALA A 22 7.86 13.01 -4.63
N ASP A 23 8.47 13.62 -5.63
CA ASP A 23 9.80 14.24 -5.52
C ASP A 23 9.83 15.35 -4.46
N HIS A 24 8.83 16.25 -4.47
CA HIS A 24 8.72 17.31 -3.47
C HIS A 24 8.53 16.77 -2.04
N VAL A 25 7.67 15.77 -1.87
CA VAL A 25 7.46 15.14 -0.57
C VAL A 25 8.73 14.45 -0.08
N ASN A 26 9.40 13.70 -0.94
CA ASN A 26 10.64 13.00 -0.60
C ASN A 26 11.78 13.95 -0.27
N GLU A 27 11.90 15.06 -0.99
CA GLU A 27 12.85 16.13 -0.69
C GLU A 27 12.57 16.74 0.70
N ARG A 28 11.32 17.01 1.00
CA ARG A 28 10.94 17.56 2.30
C ARG A 28 11.17 16.57 3.45
N LEU A 29 10.90 15.31 3.24
CA LEU A 29 11.19 14.26 4.22
C LEU A 29 12.69 14.15 4.50
N ALA A 30 13.52 14.23 3.46
CA ALA A 30 14.97 14.25 3.60
C ALA A 30 15.49 15.48 4.35
N GLU A 31 14.96 16.68 4.05
CA GLU A 31 15.29 17.91 4.77
C GLU A 31 14.96 17.83 6.27
N LEU A 32 13.89 17.15 6.61
CA LEU A 32 13.44 16.96 8.00
C LEU A 32 14.11 15.76 8.68
N ASP A 33 15.01 15.07 8.00
CA ASP A 33 15.69 13.85 8.47
C ASP A 33 14.69 12.74 8.88
N ILE A 34 13.60 12.64 8.12
CA ILE A 34 12.58 11.59 8.30
C ILE A 34 12.89 10.45 7.34
N ASP A 35 13.12 9.25 7.89
CA ASP A 35 13.33 8.02 7.12
C ASP A 35 11.99 7.46 6.62
N ALA A 36 11.41 8.14 5.65
CA ALA A 36 10.23 7.69 4.93
C ALA A 36 10.27 8.23 3.50
N ARG A 37 9.75 7.46 2.57
CA ARG A 37 9.63 7.85 1.16
C ARG A 37 8.29 7.42 0.60
N ILE A 38 7.77 8.20 -0.32
CA ILE A 38 6.60 7.85 -1.13
C ILE A 38 7.02 7.53 -2.56
N ASP A 39 6.27 6.65 -3.20
CA ASP A 39 6.43 6.32 -4.61
C ASP A 39 5.06 6.51 -5.30
N HIS A 40 5.04 7.26 -6.40
CA HIS A 40 3.82 7.54 -7.17
C HIS A 40 3.40 6.40 -8.09
N ARG A 41 4.28 5.43 -8.30
CA ARG A 41 4.04 4.31 -9.22
C ARG A 41 3.13 3.26 -8.60
N SER A 42 2.50 2.43 -9.44
CA SER A 42 1.75 1.27 -8.99
C SER A 42 2.65 0.25 -8.30
N LEU A 43 2.08 -0.64 -7.49
CA LEU A 43 2.83 -1.72 -6.85
C LEU A 43 3.53 -2.62 -7.89
N GLU A 44 2.86 -2.91 -9.00
CA GLU A 44 3.43 -3.67 -10.12
C GLU A 44 4.66 -2.97 -10.71
N ALA A 45 4.58 -1.66 -10.96
CA ALA A 45 5.69 -0.88 -11.49
C ALA A 45 6.87 -0.79 -10.51
N GLN A 46 6.60 -0.90 -9.21
CA GLN A 46 7.62 -0.99 -8.16
C GLN A 46 8.23 -2.38 -8.00
N GLY A 47 7.71 -3.37 -8.73
CA GLY A 47 8.14 -4.77 -8.60
C GLY A 47 7.57 -5.50 -7.37
N ILE A 48 6.52 -4.96 -6.75
CA ILE A 48 5.87 -5.54 -5.58
C ILE A 48 4.73 -6.44 -6.04
N ALA A 49 4.81 -7.74 -5.74
CA ALA A 49 3.83 -8.75 -6.14
C ALA A 49 2.61 -8.81 -5.20
N LEU A 50 2.04 -7.67 -4.88
CA LEU A 50 0.83 -7.55 -4.05
C LEU A 50 -0.26 -6.82 -4.84
N GLU A 51 -1.52 -7.20 -4.62
CA GLU A 51 -2.67 -6.52 -5.20
C GLU A 51 -2.96 -5.22 -4.42
N PRO A 52 -3.13 -4.07 -5.11
CA PRO A 52 -3.49 -2.82 -4.46
C PRO A 52 -4.85 -2.91 -3.77
N GLN A 53 -4.94 -2.42 -2.54
CA GLN A 53 -6.20 -2.32 -1.83
C GLN A 53 -7.05 -1.17 -2.38
N THR A 54 -8.34 -1.41 -2.55
CA THR A 54 -9.29 -0.34 -2.87
C THR A 54 -9.54 0.52 -1.64
N LYS A 55 -9.57 1.84 -1.84
CA LYS A 55 -9.85 2.76 -0.76
C LYS A 55 -11.32 2.68 -0.37
N ILE A 56 -11.60 2.32 0.87
CA ILE A 56 -12.92 2.46 1.47
C ILE A 56 -13.00 3.88 2.04
N GLY A 57 -13.83 4.74 1.42
CA GLY A 57 -14.03 6.10 1.90
C GLY A 57 -14.78 6.16 3.24
N ALA A 58 -14.56 7.22 4.02
CA ALA A 58 -15.25 7.42 5.29
C ALA A 58 -16.79 7.44 5.21
N PRO A 59 -17.42 7.94 4.12
CA PRO A 59 -18.86 7.79 3.93
C PRO A 59 -19.30 6.33 3.78
N ALA A 60 -18.46 5.52 3.18
CA ALA A 60 -18.72 4.12 2.92
C ALA A 60 -18.73 3.28 4.21
N GLN A 61 -17.95 3.65 5.20
CA GLN A 61 -18.01 3.03 6.53
C GLN A 61 -19.31 3.33 7.28
N ARG A 62 -20.01 4.42 6.91
CA ARG A 62 -21.28 4.83 7.52
C ARG A 62 -22.50 4.25 6.83
N ILE A 63 -22.37 3.84 5.59
CA ILE A 63 -23.48 3.33 4.75
C ILE A 63 -23.40 1.80 4.63
N GLU A 64 -22.81 1.13 5.59
CA GLU A 64 -22.76 -0.35 5.69
C GLU A 64 -24.17 -1.00 5.69
N ALA A 65 -25.20 -0.15 5.70
CA ALA A 65 -26.61 -0.54 5.56
C ALA A 65 -27.11 -0.65 4.09
N ALA A 66 -26.34 -0.23 3.08
CA ALA A 66 -26.71 -0.33 1.68
C ALA A 66 -25.82 -1.34 0.95
N GLY A 67 -26.37 -2.43 0.42
CA GLY A 67 -25.69 -3.62 -0.11
C GLY A 67 -24.52 -3.41 -1.10
N ILE A 68 -24.30 -2.20 -1.62
CA ILE A 68 -23.16 -1.85 -2.49
C ILE A 68 -21.84 -1.81 -1.69
N GLU A 69 -21.92 -1.65 -0.39
CA GLU A 69 -20.74 -1.53 0.48
C GLU A 69 -20.31 -2.84 1.08
N ALA A 70 -21.22 -3.77 1.22
CA ALA A 70 -20.90 -5.15 1.56
C ALA A 70 -19.94 -5.74 0.51
N ASP A 71 -20.17 -5.45 -0.78
CA ASP A 71 -19.32 -5.94 -1.87
C ASP A 71 -17.91 -5.36 -1.79
N ARG A 72 -17.75 -4.07 -1.49
CA ARG A 72 -16.43 -3.42 -1.34
C ARG A 72 -15.69 -3.91 -0.10
N ALA A 73 -16.40 -4.12 0.99
CA ALA A 73 -15.81 -4.66 2.21
C ALA A 73 -15.35 -6.12 2.01
N GLU A 74 -16.13 -6.89 1.26
CA GLU A 74 -15.78 -8.25 0.89
C GLU A 74 -14.59 -8.29 -0.05
N ASP A 75 -14.56 -7.45 -1.09
CA ASP A 75 -13.41 -7.29 -1.97
C ASP A 75 -12.14 -6.91 -1.20
N HIS A 76 -12.25 -5.98 -0.26
CA HIS A 76 -11.14 -5.56 0.58
C HIS A 76 -10.60 -6.72 1.43
N ARG A 77 -11.49 -7.53 2.02
CA ARG A 77 -11.08 -8.74 2.77
C ARG A 77 -10.48 -9.80 1.86
N ARG A 78 -11.05 -10.00 0.67
CA ARG A 78 -10.49 -10.92 -0.34
C ARG A 78 -9.06 -10.51 -0.72
N ILE A 79 -8.86 -9.25 -1.06
CA ILE A 79 -7.53 -8.72 -1.41
C ILE A 79 -6.55 -8.89 -0.25
N ALA A 80 -6.95 -8.56 0.97
CA ALA A 80 -6.13 -8.75 2.15
C ALA A 80 -5.75 -10.22 2.36
N ARG A 81 -6.70 -11.13 2.20
CA ARG A 81 -6.48 -12.58 2.33
C ARG A 81 -5.53 -13.13 1.27
N GLU A 82 -5.73 -12.74 0.02
CA GLU A 82 -4.86 -13.16 -1.09
C GLU A 82 -3.44 -12.60 -0.94
N ASN A 83 -3.31 -11.34 -0.57
CA ASN A 83 -2.01 -10.74 -0.27
C ASN A 83 -1.33 -11.42 0.91
N GLY A 84 -2.07 -11.72 1.97
CA GLY A 84 -1.55 -12.48 3.11
C GLY A 84 -1.02 -13.85 2.71
N ALA A 85 -1.74 -14.57 1.85
CA ALA A 85 -1.30 -15.86 1.33
C ALA A 85 -0.01 -15.72 0.47
N ARG A 86 0.09 -14.68 -0.34
CA ARG A 86 1.30 -14.39 -1.12
C ARG A 86 2.51 -14.10 -0.25
N ILE A 87 2.32 -13.34 0.83
CA ILE A 87 3.38 -13.01 1.79
C ILE A 87 3.85 -14.26 2.54
N VAL A 88 2.94 -15.14 2.94
CA VAL A 88 3.31 -16.42 3.58
C VAL A 88 4.13 -17.30 2.63
N ALA A 89 3.76 -17.32 1.35
CA ALA A 89 4.49 -18.07 0.32
C ALA A 89 5.85 -17.45 -0.04
N ASP A 90 5.92 -16.11 -0.08
CA ASP A 90 7.13 -15.35 -0.36
C ASP A 90 7.20 -14.09 0.51
N PRO A 91 7.75 -14.17 1.72
CA PRO A 91 7.83 -13.04 2.62
C PRO A 91 8.79 -11.93 2.15
N SER A 92 9.65 -12.18 1.18
CA SER A 92 10.54 -11.17 0.61
C SER A 92 9.76 -10.03 -0.02
N ALA A 93 8.62 -10.30 -0.64
CA ALA A 93 7.74 -9.29 -1.23
C ALA A 93 7.26 -8.26 -0.19
N ALA A 94 6.97 -8.70 1.03
CA ALA A 94 6.58 -7.81 2.12
C ALA A 94 7.76 -6.96 2.63
N LEU A 95 8.92 -7.56 2.79
CA LEU A 95 10.12 -6.86 3.23
C LEU A 95 10.59 -5.83 2.20
N ASP A 96 10.53 -6.17 0.92
CA ASP A 96 10.83 -5.25 -0.18
C ASP A 96 9.86 -4.05 -0.18
N ALA A 97 8.56 -4.31 0.02
CA ALA A 97 7.55 -3.25 0.09
C ALA A 97 7.79 -2.29 1.26
N ILE A 98 8.19 -2.79 2.41
CA ILE A 98 8.52 -1.96 3.58
C ILE A 98 9.80 -1.17 3.33
N THR A 99 10.84 -1.81 2.82
CA THR A 99 12.16 -1.19 2.63
C THR A 99 12.20 -0.17 1.50
N GLN A 100 11.27 -0.23 0.56
CA GLN A 100 11.10 0.83 -0.44
C GLN A 100 10.58 2.14 0.14
N GLN A 101 9.83 2.07 1.24
CA GLN A 101 9.26 3.25 1.90
C GLN A 101 10.16 3.81 3.00
N GLN A 102 10.97 2.96 3.63
CA GLN A 102 11.86 3.33 4.72
C GLN A 102 13.08 2.40 4.76
N SER A 103 14.24 2.94 5.05
CA SER A 103 15.49 2.17 5.04
C SER A 103 15.62 1.21 6.22
N THR A 104 14.96 1.52 7.32
CA THR A 104 14.91 0.68 8.52
C THR A 104 13.46 0.48 8.94
N PHE A 105 13.15 -0.68 9.49
CA PHE A 105 11.82 -0.99 9.99
C PHE A 105 11.87 -1.68 11.35
N THR A 106 10.85 -1.40 12.15
CA THR A 106 10.68 -1.96 13.47
C THR A 106 9.69 -3.15 13.43
N ARG A 107 9.65 -3.90 14.52
CA ARG A 107 8.63 -4.95 14.70
C ARG A 107 7.21 -4.40 14.60
N ARG A 108 7.01 -3.15 15.04
CA ARG A 108 5.72 -2.46 14.91
C ARG A 108 5.36 -2.21 13.46
N ASP A 109 6.31 -1.78 12.64
CA ASP A 109 6.09 -1.55 11.20
C ASP A 109 5.71 -2.85 10.50
N MET A 110 6.38 -3.96 10.84
CA MET A 110 6.02 -5.29 10.36
C MET A 110 4.59 -5.68 10.76
N ALA A 111 4.21 -5.43 12.03
CA ALA A 111 2.87 -5.75 12.53
C ALA A 111 1.80 -4.91 11.84
N MET A 112 2.04 -3.62 11.60
CA MET A 112 1.13 -2.76 10.85
C MET A 112 0.96 -3.22 9.40
N PHE A 113 2.05 -3.64 8.76
CA PHE A 113 2.02 -4.18 7.40
C PHE A 113 1.26 -5.51 7.36
N ALA A 114 1.55 -6.42 8.28
CA ALA A 114 0.86 -7.72 8.40
C ALA A 114 -0.64 -7.54 8.65
N HIS A 115 -1.03 -6.60 9.50
CA HIS A 115 -2.44 -6.30 9.77
C HIS A 115 -3.17 -5.81 8.51
N ARG A 116 -2.52 -4.97 7.71
CA ARG A 116 -3.09 -4.46 6.46
C ARG A 116 -3.32 -5.55 5.42
N HIS A 117 -2.46 -6.57 5.39
CA HIS A 117 -2.45 -7.64 4.39
C HIS A 117 -2.85 -9.00 4.97
N SER A 118 -3.76 -9.02 5.92
CA SER A 118 -4.31 -10.24 6.50
C SER A 118 -5.80 -10.11 6.79
N ASP A 119 -6.50 -11.22 6.72
CA ASP A 119 -7.90 -11.34 7.07
C ASP A 119 -8.03 -12.23 8.33
N GLY A 120 -8.17 -11.57 9.48
CA GLY A 120 -8.30 -12.23 10.77
C GLY A 120 -6.97 -12.50 11.48
N ILE A 121 -7.09 -12.90 12.76
CA ILE A 121 -5.95 -13.06 13.67
C ILE A 121 -5.03 -14.23 13.27
N ASP A 122 -5.60 -15.32 12.77
CA ASP A 122 -4.83 -16.50 12.40
C ASP A 122 -3.91 -16.21 11.22
N GLN A 123 -4.44 -15.57 10.18
CA GLN A 123 -3.63 -15.16 9.03
C GLN A 123 -2.63 -14.08 9.42
N PHE A 124 -2.99 -13.14 10.29
CA PHE A 124 -2.05 -12.15 10.83
C PHE A 124 -0.84 -12.83 11.48
N ASN A 125 -1.08 -13.83 12.30
CA ASN A 125 0.00 -14.58 12.97
C ASN A 125 0.89 -15.33 11.96
N ASP A 126 0.29 -15.91 10.93
CA ASP A 126 1.03 -16.61 9.86
C ASP A 126 1.90 -15.64 9.06
N VAL A 127 1.34 -14.50 8.67
CA VAL A 127 2.07 -13.44 7.93
C VAL A 127 3.20 -12.86 8.80
N MET A 128 2.91 -12.55 10.06
CA MET A 128 3.90 -12.04 11.00
C MET A 128 5.04 -13.04 11.22
N GLY A 129 4.73 -14.32 11.38
CA GLY A 129 5.71 -15.39 11.52
C GLY A 129 6.62 -15.52 10.28
N ALA A 130 6.02 -15.53 9.09
CA ALA A 130 6.76 -15.59 7.84
C ALA A 130 7.70 -14.40 7.64
N MET A 131 7.24 -13.18 7.91
CA MET A 131 8.05 -11.97 7.81
C MET A 131 9.21 -11.96 8.80
N ARG A 132 8.97 -12.37 10.05
CA ARG A 132 10.00 -12.44 11.09
C ARG A 132 11.09 -13.45 10.73
N ASN A 133 10.71 -14.63 10.31
CA ASN A 133 11.65 -15.66 9.92
C ASN A 133 12.51 -15.23 8.73
N ALA A 134 11.93 -14.52 7.76
CA ALA A 134 12.66 -13.98 6.62
C ALA A 134 13.60 -12.83 7.03
N ALA A 135 13.17 -11.95 7.95
CA ALA A 135 13.98 -10.86 8.47
C ALA A 135 15.20 -11.36 9.27
N ASP A 136 15.05 -12.44 10.01
CA ASP A 136 16.13 -13.06 10.79
C ASP A 136 17.22 -13.71 9.90
N LEU A 137 16.90 -13.99 8.63
CA LEU A 137 17.82 -14.55 7.64
C LEU A 137 18.63 -13.49 6.89
N VAL A 138 18.31 -12.23 7.06
CA VAL A 138 18.99 -11.08 6.47
C VAL A 138 19.91 -10.44 7.49
#